data_1538b1fdcb582d49f87b14104e0918ef
#
_entry.id   1538b1fdcb582d49f87b14104e0918ef
#
_cell.length_a   1.000
_cell.length_b   1.000
_cell.length_c   1.000
_cell.angle_alpha   90.00
_cell.angle_beta   90.00
_cell.angle_gamma   90.00
#
_symmetry.space_group_name_H-M   'P 1'
#
loop_
_entity.id
_entity.type
_entity.pdbx_description
1 polymer ?
#
loop_
_entity_poly.entity_id
_entity_poly.type
_entity_poly.pdbx_seq_one_letter_code
_entity_poly.pdbx_strand_id
1 'polypeptide(L)'
;MKYLLPTAAAGLLLLAAQPAMAQVQLQESGPGLVKPSETLSLTCTVSGGSFRSYYWSWIRPPGKGLEWIGYIFYSGSTNYNPSLKSRVTISVDTSKNQFSLKLSSLTAADTAVYYCARGHLGELGWFDPWGQGTLVTVSSSGGGSGGGGSGGGGSDIQMTQSPSSLSASVGDRVTITCQASQDISNYLNWYQQKPGKAPKLLIFAASRLASGVPSRFSGSGSGTDFSLTISSLQPDDFATYYCLQDSDYPLTFGGGTKVEIKRAAAEQKLISEEDLNGAAHHHHHH
;
A
#
# COMPACT_ATOMS: atom_id res chain seq x y z
N MET A 1 8.30 -45.48 -21.72
CA MET A 1 7.33 -44.66 -22.46
C MET A 1 6.19 -44.13 -21.61
N LYS A 2 5.58 -44.96 -20.76
CA LYS A 2 4.51 -44.51 -19.87
C LYS A 2 4.93 -43.43 -18.88
N TYR A 3 6.18 -43.32 -18.58
CA TYR A 3 6.68 -42.35 -17.60
C TYR A 3 6.97 -40.99 -18.20
N LEU A 4 7.15 -40.88 -19.52
CA LEU A 4 7.43 -39.62 -20.17
C LEU A 4 6.18 -38.74 -20.28
N LEU A 5 5.01 -39.34 -20.51
CA LEU A 5 3.77 -38.57 -20.62
C LEU A 5 3.36 -37.86 -19.34
N PRO A 6 3.35 -38.51 -18.16
CA PRO A 6 3.09 -37.80 -16.91
C PRO A 6 4.11 -36.69 -16.61
N THR A 7 5.39 -36.95 -16.89
CA THR A 7 6.45 -35.96 -16.67
C THR A 7 6.29 -34.79 -17.63
N ALA A 8 5.98 -35.04 -18.89
CA ALA A 8 5.74 -33.97 -19.87
C ALA A 8 4.50 -33.15 -19.50
N ALA A 9 3.44 -33.81 -19.05
CA ALA A 9 2.24 -33.11 -18.61
C ALA A 9 2.50 -32.24 -17.38
N ALA A 10 3.24 -32.77 -16.42
CA ALA A 10 3.64 -32.01 -15.23
C ALA A 10 4.51 -30.81 -15.60
N GLY A 11 5.46 -31.00 -16.52
CA GLY A 11 6.30 -29.91 -17.02
C GLY A 11 5.50 -28.85 -17.75
N LEU A 12 4.54 -29.26 -18.57
CA LEU A 12 3.67 -28.32 -19.27
C LEU A 12 2.79 -27.53 -18.30
N LEU A 13 2.28 -28.18 -17.25
CA LEU A 13 1.50 -27.48 -16.22
C LEU A 13 2.35 -26.48 -15.47
N LEU A 14 3.58 -26.79 -15.14
CA LEU A 14 4.50 -25.85 -14.50
C LEU A 14 4.83 -24.69 -15.42
N LEU A 15 5.06 -24.94 -16.69
CA LEU A 15 5.30 -23.87 -17.67
C LEU A 15 4.05 -22.99 -17.86
N ALA A 16 2.88 -23.60 -17.87
CA ALA A 16 1.64 -22.84 -17.98
C ALA A 16 1.36 -21.96 -16.74
N ALA A 17 1.82 -22.40 -15.56
CA ALA A 17 1.70 -21.61 -14.34
C ALA A 17 2.74 -20.48 -14.26
N GLN A 18 3.89 -20.62 -14.91
CA GLN A 18 4.97 -19.63 -14.87
C GLN A 18 4.58 -18.25 -15.38
N PRO A 19 3.78 -18.06 -16.44
CA PRO A 19 3.38 -16.73 -16.87
C PRO A 19 2.64 -15.94 -15.78
N ALA A 20 1.85 -16.62 -14.96
CA ALA A 20 1.20 -15.97 -13.83
C ALA A 20 2.18 -15.59 -12.73
N MET A 21 3.26 -16.39 -12.55
CA MET A 21 4.30 -16.10 -11.56
C MET A 21 5.36 -15.12 -12.11
N ALA A 22 5.47 -15.01 -13.44
CA ALA A 22 6.41 -14.12 -14.10
C ALA A 22 5.83 -12.73 -14.39
N GLN A 23 4.78 -12.35 -13.67
CA GLN A 23 4.20 -11.02 -13.81
C GLN A 23 5.16 -9.96 -13.33
N VAL A 24 4.84 -8.71 -13.66
CA VAL A 24 5.67 -7.57 -13.29
C VAL A 24 5.98 -7.59 -11.80
N GLN A 25 7.25 -7.45 -11.50
CA GLN A 25 7.74 -7.33 -10.14
C GLN A 25 8.57 -6.06 -10.01
N LEU A 26 8.43 -5.39 -8.88
CA LEU A 26 9.15 -4.17 -8.56
C LEU A 26 9.99 -4.38 -7.32
N GLN A 27 11.22 -3.88 -7.34
CA GLN A 27 12.13 -4.00 -6.21
C GLN A 27 12.82 -2.67 -5.95
N GLU A 28 12.60 -2.12 -4.78
CA GLU A 28 13.26 -0.91 -4.32
C GLU A 28 14.67 -1.24 -3.83
N SER A 29 15.60 -0.32 -4.03
CA SER A 29 16.95 -0.39 -3.49
C SER A 29 17.46 0.99 -3.17
N GLY A 30 18.31 1.08 -2.16
CA GLY A 30 18.94 2.31 -1.74
C GLY A 30 19.39 2.25 -0.29
N PRO A 31 20.04 3.31 0.21
CA PRO A 31 20.56 3.32 1.58
C PRO A 31 19.42 3.37 2.59
N GLY A 32 19.51 2.55 3.65
CA GLY A 32 18.52 2.52 4.71
C GLY A 32 18.69 3.63 5.75
N LEU A 33 19.86 4.25 5.81
CA LEU A 33 20.14 5.31 6.77
C LEU A 33 20.73 6.51 6.04
N VAL A 34 20.14 7.67 6.23
CA VAL A 34 20.58 8.92 5.65
C VAL A 34 20.60 10.01 6.72
N LYS A 35 21.41 11.04 6.51
CA LYS A 35 21.54 12.16 7.46
C LYS A 35 20.57 13.28 7.10
N PRO A 36 20.14 14.08 8.09
CA PRO A 36 19.36 15.29 7.81
C PRO A 36 20.08 16.21 6.83
N SER A 37 19.33 16.96 6.07
CA SER A 37 19.76 17.87 5.01
C SER A 37 20.42 17.22 3.79
N GLU A 38 20.71 15.93 3.85
CA GLU A 38 21.20 15.19 2.69
C GLU A 38 20.09 14.87 1.71
N THR A 39 20.44 14.22 0.61
CA THR A 39 19.49 13.78 -0.43
C THR A 39 19.36 12.27 -0.38
N LEU A 40 18.11 11.80 -0.25
CA LEU A 40 17.78 10.39 -0.39
C LEU A 40 17.77 10.03 -1.87
N SER A 41 18.35 8.88 -2.21
CA SER A 41 18.31 8.32 -3.56
C SER A 41 17.84 6.87 -3.49
N LEU A 42 16.73 6.58 -4.15
CA LEU A 42 16.18 5.22 -4.25
C LEU A 42 16.02 4.86 -5.72
N THR A 43 16.15 3.59 -6.01
CA THR A 43 15.94 3.04 -7.35
C THR A 43 14.92 1.90 -7.28
N CYS A 44 14.02 1.87 -8.24
CA CYS A 44 13.08 0.78 -8.43
C CYS A 44 13.45 0.03 -9.70
N THR A 45 13.70 -1.27 -9.59
CA THR A 45 13.98 -2.12 -10.74
C THR A 45 12.73 -2.91 -11.09
N VAL A 46 12.33 -2.83 -12.34
CA VAL A 46 11.14 -3.49 -12.87
C VAL A 46 11.54 -4.69 -13.69
N SER A 47 10.94 -5.84 -13.39
CA SER A 47 11.19 -7.08 -14.12
C SER A 47 9.87 -7.79 -14.46
N GLY A 48 9.92 -8.67 -15.45
CA GLY A 48 8.80 -9.54 -15.79
C GLY A 48 7.70 -8.93 -16.62
N GLY A 49 7.93 -7.75 -17.22
CA GLY A 49 6.91 -7.12 -18.05
C GLY A 49 7.40 -5.89 -18.76
N SER A 50 6.50 -5.24 -19.50
CA SER A 50 6.82 -4.02 -20.25
C SER A 50 7.02 -2.86 -19.28
N PHE A 51 8.08 -2.11 -19.49
CA PHE A 51 8.32 -0.87 -18.78
C PHE A 51 7.52 0.28 -19.40
N ARG A 52 7.24 0.20 -20.69
CA ARG A 52 6.50 1.22 -21.41
C ARG A 52 5.02 1.17 -21.09
N SER A 53 4.32 2.24 -21.36
CA SER A 53 2.85 2.33 -21.25
C SER A 53 2.31 2.42 -19.82
N TYR A 54 3.18 2.63 -18.83
CA TYR A 54 2.75 2.75 -17.44
C TYR A 54 3.31 4.00 -16.79
N TYR A 55 2.63 4.42 -15.70
CA TYR A 55 3.07 5.48 -14.80
C TYR A 55 3.78 4.83 -13.63
N TRP A 56 5.02 5.22 -13.36
CA TRP A 56 5.85 4.63 -12.31
C TRP A 56 5.91 5.58 -11.14
N SER A 57 5.36 5.18 -10.00
CA SER A 57 5.15 6.06 -8.87
C SER A 57 5.96 5.67 -7.66
N TRP A 58 6.18 6.66 -6.80
CA TRP A 58 6.72 6.48 -5.46
C TRP A 58 5.66 6.89 -4.44
N ILE A 59 5.53 6.12 -3.36
CA ILE A 59 4.52 6.29 -2.33
C ILE A 59 5.17 6.02 -0.98
N ARG A 60 4.80 6.79 0.03
CA ARG A 60 5.26 6.58 1.40
C ARG A 60 4.14 6.88 2.40
N PRO A 61 4.16 6.30 3.61
CA PRO A 61 3.29 6.73 4.70
C PRO A 61 4.01 7.77 5.59
N PRO A 62 3.70 9.07 5.49
CA PRO A 62 4.40 10.08 6.29
C PRO A 62 3.81 10.24 7.71
N GLY A 63 3.30 9.22 8.30
CA GLY A 63 2.61 9.25 9.57
C GLY A 63 1.42 8.34 9.52
N LYS A 64 0.21 8.88 9.48
CA LYS A 64 -1.00 8.09 9.25
C LYS A 64 -1.32 8.09 7.76
N GLY A 65 -1.66 6.92 7.24
CA GLY A 65 -2.07 6.77 5.85
C GLY A 65 -0.91 6.61 4.88
N LEU A 66 -1.21 6.83 3.63
CA LEU A 66 -0.25 6.74 2.54
C LEU A 66 -0.19 8.10 1.84
N GLU A 67 0.98 8.45 1.32
CA GLU A 67 1.17 9.69 0.56
C GLU A 67 1.77 9.36 -0.80
N TRP A 68 1.09 9.79 -1.85
CA TRP A 68 1.64 9.73 -3.20
C TRP A 68 2.68 10.82 -3.37
N ILE A 69 3.91 10.43 -3.74
CA ILE A 69 5.03 11.36 -3.93
C ILE A 69 5.01 11.93 -5.35
N GLY A 70 4.79 11.08 -6.32
CA GLY A 70 4.77 11.48 -7.72
C GLY A 70 4.94 10.30 -8.65
N TYR A 71 4.86 10.58 -9.97
CA TYR A 71 5.10 9.57 -10.98
C TYR A 71 6.04 10.08 -12.07
N ILE A 72 6.58 9.14 -12.81
CA ILE A 72 7.21 9.36 -14.10
C ILE A 72 6.60 8.41 -15.12
N PHE A 73 6.30 8.91 -16.31
CA PHE A 73 5.97 8.10 -17.45
C PHE A 73 7.27 7.73 -18.19
N TYR A 74 7.28 6.64 -18.94
CA TYR A 74 8.52 6.18 -19.62
C TYR A 74 9.13 7.24 -20.55
N SER A 75 8.34 8.17 -21.04
CA SER A 75 8.81 9.26 -21.90
C SER A 75 9.59 10.34 -21.16
N GLY A 76 9.58 10.31 -19.81
CA GLY A 76 10.20 11.30 -18.97
C GLY A 76 9.23 12.33 -18.37
N SER A 77 7.97 12.32 -18.77
CA SER A 77 6.94 13.21 -18.17
C SER A 77 6.73 12.88 -16.72
N THR A 78 6.76 13.90 -15.87
CA THR A 78 6.60 13.75 -14.42
C THR A 78 5.42 14.54 -13.89
N ASN A 79 4.89 14.08 -12.75
CA ASN A 79 3.92 14.82 -11.95
C ASN A 79 4.24 14.57 -10.48
N TYR A 80 4.43 15.63 -9.72
CA TYR A 80 4.80 15.53 -8.31
C TYR A 80 3.70 16.05 -7.41
N ASN A 81 3.58 15.47 -6.23
CA ASN A 81 2.71 16.01 -5.19
C ASN A 81 3.19 17.43 -4.84
N PRO A 82 2.31 18.45 -4.92
CA PRO A 82 2.72 19.83 -4.65
C PRO A 82 3.34 20.02 -3.26
N SER A 83 2.96 19.22 -2.28
CA SER A 83 3.52 19.30 -0.93
C SER A 83 5.01 18.96 -0.87
N LEU A 84 5.52 18.24 -1.88
CA LEU A 84 6.91 17.77 -1.93
C LEU A 84 7.65 18.29 -3.16
N LYS A 85 6.97 18.97 -4.07
CA LYS A 85 7.45 19.28 -5.42
C LYS A 85 8.83 19.90 -5.47
N SER A 86 9.13 20.82 -4.55
CA SER A 86 10.41 21.53 -4.52
C SER A 86 11.59 20.63 -4.11
N ARG A 87 11.31 19.46 -3.55
CA ARG A 87 12.32 18.55 -3.00
C ARG A 87 12.47 17.27 -3.78
N VAL A 88 11.56 16.98 -4.72
CA VAL A 88 11.43 15.68 -5.39
C VAL A 88 11.93 15.77 -6.82
N THR A 89 12.70 14.75 -7.21
CA THR A 89 13.03 14.49 -8.60
C THR A 89 12.86 13.00 -8.86
N ILE A 90 12.06 12.66 -9.86
CA ILE A 90 11.90 11.28 -10.32
C ILE A 90 12.50 11.21 -11.72
N SER A 91 13.32 10.20 -11.96
CA SER A 91 13.98 9.99 -13.26
C SER A 91 13.78 8.55 -13.70
N VAL A 92 14.03 8.30 -14.98
CA VAL A 92 13.85 6.99 -15.58
C VAL A 92 15.07 6.62 -16.40
N ASP A 93 15.47 5.35 -16.35
CA ASP A 93 16.45 4.74 -17.22
C ASP A 93 15.79 3.54 -17.91
N THR A 94 15.26 3.77 -19.10
CA THR A 94 14.52 2.75 -19.83
C THR A 94 15.41 1.59 -20.28
N SER A 95 16.71 1.83 -20.47
CA SER A 95 17.65 0.77 -20.86
C SER A 95 17.86 -0.26 -19.76
N LYS A 96 17.65 0.14 -18.50
CA LYS A 96 17.80 -0.73 -17.33
C LYS A 96 16.46 -1.15 -16.72
N ASN A 97 15.34 -0.69 -17.28
CA ASN A 97 14.02 -0.87 -16.70
C ASN A 97 14.00 -0.40 -15.24
N GLN A 98 14.52 0.79 -15.00
CA GLN A 98 14.62 1.40 -13.68
C GLN A 98 14.07 2.80 -13.68
N PHE A 99 13.49 3.19 -12.54
CA PHE A 99 13.19 4.59 -12.26
C PHE A 99 13.65 4.90 -10.84
N SER A 100 13.91 6.16 -10.58
CA SER A 100 14.59 6.57 -9.35
C SER A 100 13.89 7.75 -8.72
N LEU A 101 14.02 7.83 -7.40
CA LEU A 101 13.55 8.94 -6.59
C LEU A 101 14.74 9.64 -5.96
N LYS A 102 14.76 10.97 -6.04
CA LYS A 102 15.62 11.81 -5.23
C LYS A 102 14.75 12.74 -4.41
N LEU A 103 14.98 12.74 -3.11
CA LEU A 103 14.29 13.61 -2.16
C LEU A 103 15.35 14.37 -1.38
N SER A 104 15.36 15.69 -1.52
CA SER A 104 16.37 16.57 -0.91
C SER A 104 15.87 17.17 0.40
N SER A 105 16.79 17.83 1.11
CA SER A 105 16.50 18.57 2.35
C SER A 105 15.79 17.71 3.38
N LEU A 106 16.34 16.54 3.66
CA LEU A 106 15.71 15.53 4.50
C LEU A 106 15.61 16.00 5.96
N THR A 107 14.50 15.65 6.58
CA THR A 107 14.30 15.78 8.04
C THR A 107 13.81 14.45 8.59
N ALA A 108 13.69 14.34 9.90
CA ALA A 108 13.17 13.15 10.56
C ALA A 108 11.76 12.76 10.05
N ALA A 109 10.99 13.74 9.58
CA ALA A 109 9.66 13.51 9.03
C ALA A 109 9.69 12.69 7.73
N ASP A 110 10.83 12.56 7.08
CA ASP A 110 10.99 11.75 5.87
C ASP A 110 11.33 10.29 6.16
N THR A 111 11.50 9.93 7.43
CA THR A 111 11.64 8.53 7.83
C THR A 111 10.36 7.78 7.51
N ALA A 112 10.46 6.77 6.65
CA ALA A 112 9.30 6.01 6.18
C ALA A 112 9.74 4.76 5.43
N VAL A 113 8.80 3.87 5.20
CA VAL A 113 8.95 2.82 4.20
C VAL A 113 8.54 3.42 2.85
N TYR A 114 9.43 3.39 1.89
CA TYR A 114 9.18 3.91 0.55
C TYR A 114 8.83 2.77 -0.39
N TYR A 115 7.72 2.91 -1.09
CA TYR A 115 7.25 1.93 -2.07
C TYR A 115 7.32 2.53 -3.46
N CYS A 116 7.71 1.70 -4.43
CA CYS A 116 7.45 2.00 -5.83
C CYS A 116 6.25 1.17 -6.30
N ALA A 117 5.51 1.70 -7.26
CA ALA A 117 4.31 1.04 -7.75
C ALA A 117 4.08 1.38 -9.22
N ARG A 118 3.40 0.47 -9.92
CA ARG A 118 3.00 0.68 -11.31
C ARG A 118 1.61 1.25 -11.36
N GLY A 119 1.44 2.40 -12.04
CA GLY A 119 0.12 2.94 -12.35
C GLY A 119 -0.29 2.54 -13.77
N HIS A 120 -1.57 2.30 -13.99
CA HIS A 120 -2.08 1.87 -15.28
C HIS A 120 -2.30 3.04 -16.24
N LEU A 121 -1.95 2.85 -17.50
CA LEU A 121 -2.22 3.82 -18.54
C LEU A 121 -3.73 3.92 -18.77
N GLY A 122 -4.24 5.16 -18.76
CA GLY A 122 -5.66 5.42 -18.99
C GLY A 122 -6.54 5.25 -17.77
N GLU A 123 -6.01 4.71 -16.67
CA GLU A 123 -6.69 4.63 -15.38
C GLU A 123 -5.81 5.30 -14.34
N LEU A 124 -6.21 6.48 -13.88
CA LEU A 124 -5.37 7.30 -13.01
C LEU A 124 -5.22 6.63 -11.65
N GLY A 125 -3.98 6.45 -11.26
CA GLY A 125 -3.63 6.22 -9.87
C GLY A 125 -3.97 4.88 -9.25
N TRP A 126 -4.57 3.93 -9.94
CA TRP A 126 -4.70 2.63 -9.30
C TRP A 126 -3.41 1.84 -9.48
N PHE A 127 -2.83 1.46 -8.34
CA PHE A 127 -1.49 0.90 -8.27
C PHE A 127 -1.52 -0.61 -8.13
N ASP A 128 -0.88 -1.31 -9.08
CA ASP A 128 -0.73 -2.76 -9.07
C ASP A 128 0.30 -3.18 -10.11
N PRO A 129 1.38 -3.87 -9.75
CA PRO A 129 1.78 -4.21 -8.37
C PRO A 129 2.54 -3.10 -7.66
N TRP A 130 2.81 -3.36 -6.39
CA TRP A 130 3.69 -2.56 -5.55
C TRP A 130 4.99 -3.31 -5.32
N GLY A 131 6.09 -2.58 -5.10
CA GLY A 131 7.31 -3.16 -4.56
C GLY A 131 7.14 -3.57 -3.11
N GLN A 132 8.11 -4.28 -2.56
CA GLN A 132 8.08 -4.74 -1.17
C GLN A 132 8.25 -3.61 -0.17
N GLY A 133 8.77 -2.48 -0.62
CA GLY A 133 9.10 -1.37 0.24
C GLY A 133 10.51 -1.44 0.77
N THR A 134 11.11 -0.28 0.97
CA THR A 134 12.42 -0.15 1.61
C THR A 134 12.33 0.89 2.72
N LEU A 135 12.78 0.51 3.92
CA LEU A 135 12.80 1.43 5.06
C LEU A 135 13.95 2.42 4.90
N VAL A 136 13.63 3.69 5.01
CA VAL A 136 14.62 4.77 5.07
C VAL A 136 14.45 5.49 6.39
N THR A 137 15.53 5.52 7.17
CA THR A 137 15.60 6.25 8.43
C THR A 137 16.47 7.46 8.25
N VAL A 138 15.94 8.63 8.55
CA VAL A 138 16.71 9.87 8.62
C VAL A 138 17.17 10.01 10.06
N SER A 139 18.50 9.99 10.27
CA SER A 139 19.06 10.06 11.62
C SER A 139 18.71 11.41 12.26
N SER A 140 18.30 11.39 13.52
CA SER A 140 18.05 12.63 14.22
C SER A 140 19.37 13.20 14.69
N SER A 141 19.74 14.35 14.14
CA SER A 141 20.81 15.16 14.73
C SER A 141 20.15 16.27 15.54
N GLY A 142 19.83 15.96 16.76
CA GLY A 142 19.34 16.87 17.77
C GLY A 142 18.82 18.23 17.29
N GLY A 143 17.58 18.48 17.31
CA GLY A 143 16.99 19.76 17.03
C GLY A 143 16.21 19.83 15.73
N GLY A 144 16.18 18.76 14.99
CA GLY A 144 15.35 18.73 13.83
C GLY A 144 13.90 18.45 14.18
N SER A 145 13.22 19.38 14.79
CA SER A 145 11.79 19.34 14.71
C SER A 145 11.45 19.58 13.24
N GLY A 146 11.46 18.55 12.46
CA GLY A 146 10.98 18.66 11.13
C GLY A 146 9.53 19.06 11.19
N GLY A 147 9.28 20.31 11.20
CA GLY A 147 7.95 20.81 10.96
C GLY A 147 7.56 20.46 9.55
N GLY A 148 7.47 19.18 9.26
CA GLY A 148 6.97 18.71 8.00
C GLY A 148 5.51 19.04 7.87
N GLY A 149 5.19 20.28 7.95
CA GLY A 149 3.89 20.73 7.54
C GLY A 149 3.72 20.27 6.11
N SER A 150 2.82 19.33 5.91
CA SER A 150 2.33 19.09 4.59
C SER A 150 1.78 20.43 4.08
N GLY A 151 2.53 21.07 3.23
CA GLY A 151 2.02 22.25 2.55
C GLY A 151 0.96 21.87 1.52
N GLY A 152 0.08 20.95 1.88
CA GLY A 152 -0.99 20.55 1.00
C GLY A 152 -1.79 21.76 0.57
N GLY A 153 -1.93 21.96 -0.72
CA GLY A 153 -2.77 23.02 -1.26
C GLY A 153 -4.19 22.82 -0.78
N GLY A 154 -4.89 23.92 -0.49
CA GLY A 154 -6.27 23.90 -0.07
C GLY A 154 -7.22 23.26 -1.06
N SER A 155 -6.76 22.96 -2.29
CA SER A 155 -7.58 22.35 -3.35
C SER A 155 -7.47 20.85 -3.40
N ASP A 156 -6.61 20.22 -2.60
CA ASP A 156 -6.45 18.77 -2.61
C ASP A 156 -7.74 18.09 -2.15
N ILE A 157 -8.09 16.99 -2.82
CA ILE A 157 -9.25 16.22 -2.40
C ILE A 157 -8.89 15.48 -1.11
N GLN A 158 -9.64 15.74 -0.05
CA GLN A 158 -9.46 15.09 1.23
C GLN A 158 -10.28 13.79 1.26
N MET A 159 -9.66 12.70 1.67
CA MET A 159 -10.32 11.42 1.82
C MET A 159 -10.43 11.11 3.30
N THR A 160 -11.65 11.06 3.81
CA THR A 160 -11.93 10.76 5.22
C THR A 160 -12.41 9.33 5.33
N GLN A 161 -11.65 8.51 6.01
CA GLN A 161 -11.92 7.09 6.15
C GLN A 161 -12.40 6.77 7.56
N SER A 162 -13.43 5.92 7.69
CA SER A 162 -14.08 5.62 8.95
C SER A 162 -14.52 4.15 9.01
N PRO A 163 -14.36 3.49 10.16
CA PRO A 163 -13.64 3.95 11.35
C PRO A 163 -12.12 3.93 11.13
N SER A 164 -11.34 4.49 12.04
CA SER A 164 -9.88 4.40 11.98
C SER A 164 -9.40 3.00 12.36
N SER A 165 -10.14 2.31 13.23
CA SER A 165 -9.89 0.92 13.59
C SER A 165 -11.19 0.27 14.04
N LEU A 166 -11.24 -1.06 13.88
CA LEU A 166 -12.35 -1.86 14.39
C LEU A 166 -11.85 -3.25 14.78
N SER A 167 -12.55 -3.86 15.73
CA SER A 167 -12.32 -5.25 16.12
C SER A 167 -13.53 -6.07 15.70
N ALA A 168 -13.30 -7.20 15.06
CA ALA A 168 -14.36 -8.07 14.59
C ALA A 168 -13.94 -9.53 14.69
N SER A 169 -14.92 -10.42 14.65
CA SER A 169 -14.71 -11.86 14.72
C SER A 169 -14.76 -12.47 13.31
N VAL A 170 -14.10 -13.61 13.15
CA VAL A 170 -14.21 -14.39 11.91
C VAL A 170 -15.68 -14.69 11.64
N GLY A 171 -16.10 -14.49 10.40
CA GLY A 171 -17.50 -14.67 9.99
C GLY A 171 -18.33 -13.40 10.04
N ASP A 172 -17.87 -12.35 10.70
CA ASP A 172 -18.60 -11.09 10.77
C ASP A 172 -18.64 -10.37 9.43
N ARG A 173 -19.69 -9.60 9.22
CA ARG A 173 -19.79 -8.64 8.13
C ARG A 173 -19.17 -7.32 8.57
N VAL A 174 -18.23 -6.82 7.80
CA VAL A 174 -17.50 -5.58 8.09
C VAL A 174 -17.73 -4.59 6.96
N THR A 175 -18.04 -3.34 7.30
CA THR A 175 -18.15 -2.25 6.34
C THR A 175 -17.25 -1.10 6.77
N ILE A 176 -16.42 -0.65 5.84
CA ILE A 176 -15.53 0.49 5.97
C ILE A 176 -16.00 1.56 5.01
N THR A 177 -16.01 2.82 5.45
CA THR A 177 -16.46 3.93 4.63
C THR A 177 -15.33 4.88 4.29
N CYS A 178 -15.45 5.53 3.15
CA CYS A 178 -14.53 6.54 2.69
C CYS A 178 -15.34 7.68 2.08
N GLN A 179 -15.07 8.91 2.53
CA GLN A 179 -15.79 10.10 2.07
C GLN A 179 -14.81 11.05 1.41
N ALA A 180 -15.13 11.51 0.21
CA ALA A 180 -14.34 12.49 -0.52
C ALA A 180 -14.87 13.89 -0.25
N SER A 181 -13.97 14.87 -0.17
CA SER A 181 -14.32 16.26 0.07
C SER A 181 -15.00 16.91 -1.13
N GLN A 182 -14.94 16.30 -2.29
CA GLN A 182 -15.64 16.73 -3.49
C GLN A 182 -15.99 15.53 -4.35
N ASP A 183 -16.84 15.73 -5.35
CA ASP A 183 -17.29 14.65 -6.24
C ASP A 183 -16.11 14.06 -7.02
N ILE A 184 -15.89 12.77 -6.85
CA ILE A 184 -14.85 12.02 -7.56
C ILE A 184 -15.45 10.98 -8.51
N SER A 185 -16.76 11.04 -8.79
CA SER A 185 -17.44 10.05 -9.61
C SER A 185 -17.20 8.64 -9.05
N ASN A 186 -16.70 7.72 -9.87
CA ASN A 186 -16.33 6.37 -9.42
C ASN A 186 -14.82 6.16 -9.37
N TYR A 187 -14.05 7.23 -9.30
CA TYR A 187 -12.57 7.14 -9.30
C TYR A 187 -12.06 6.90 -7.89
N LEU A 188 -12.39 5.71 -7.36
CA LEU A 188 -11.95 5.29 -6.03
C LEU A 188 -11.44 3.86 -6.08
N ASN A 189 -10.34 3.61 -5.37
CA ASN A 189 -9.71 2.30 -5.27
C ASN A 189 -9.54 1.92 -3.81
N TRP A 190 -9.58 0.63 -3.51
CA TRP A 190 -9.36 0.10 -2.18
C TRP A 190 -8.15 -0.81 -2.17
N TYR A 191 -7.30 -0.65 -1.15
CA TYR A 191 -6.09 -1.44 -0.94
C TYR A 191 -6.12 -2.12 0.41
N GLN A 192 -5.51 -3.30 0.47
CA GLN A 192 -5.29 -4.03 1.71
C GLN A 192 -3.79 -4.08 1.98
N GLN A 193 -3.38 -3.77 3.20
CA GLN A 193 -1.99 -3.88 3.62
C GLN A 193 -1.87 -4.67 4.90
N LYS A 194 -1.17 -5.80 4.84
CA LYS A 194 -0.83 -6.61 6.01
C LYS A 194 0.48 -6.12 6.60
N PRO A 195 0.70 -6.29 7.91
CA PRO A 195 1.94 -5.85 8.55
C PRO A 195 3.18 -6.40 7.83
N GLY A 196 4.14 -5.53 7.53
CA GLY A 196 5.38 -5.91 6.86
C GLY A 196 5.25 -6.28 5.39
N LYS A 197 4.08 -6.08 4.78
CA LYS A 197 3.82 -6.40 3.38
C LYS A 197 3.47 -5.16 2.58
N ALA A 198 3.62 -5.26 1.27
CA ALA A 198 3.19 -4.22 0.36
C ALA A 198 1.65 -4.16 0.31
N PRO A 199 1.07 -2.98 0.05
CA PRO A 199 -0.35 -2.90 -0.24
C PRO A 199 -0.73 -3.72 -1.47
N LYS A 200 -1.95 -4.23 -1.47
CA LYS A 200 -2.52 -5.03 -2.55
C LYS A 200 -3.83 -4.40 -2.99
N LEU A 201 -4.00 -4.23 -4.29
CA LEU A 201 -5.26 -3.72 -4.85
C LEU A 201 -6.38 -4.74 -4.65
N LEU A 202 -7.50 -4.30 -4.09
CA LEU A 202 -8.71 -5.10 -3.92
C LEU A 202 -9.81 -4.72 -4.92
N ILE A 203 -10.10 -3.42 -4.97
CA ILE A 203 -11.21 -2.85 -5.74
C ILE A 203 -10.68 -1.65 -6.50
N PHE A 204 -11.09 -1.49 -7.74
CA PHE A 204 -10.85 -0.30 -8.54
C PHE A 204 -12.14 0.20 -9.16
N ALA A 205 -12.16 1.45 -9.61
CA ALA A 205 -13.37 2.07 -10.16
C ALA A 205 -14.59 1.90 -9.23
N ALA A 206 -14.38 2.04 -7.93
CA ALA A 206 -15.34 1.98 -6.83
C ALA A 206 -15.93 0.59 -6.56
N SER A 207 -16.18 -0.23 -7.58
CA SER A 207 -16.91 -1.50 -7.40
C SER A 207 -16.32 -2.69 -8.14
N ARG A 208 -15.23 -2.52 -8.89
CA ARG A 208 -14.68 -3.60 -9.70
C ARG A 208 -13.64 -4.38 -8.91
N LEU A 209 -13.84 -5.68 -8.83
CA LEU A 209 -12.97 -6.58 -8.10
C LEU A 209 -11.67 -6.81 -8.89
N ALA A 210 -10.53 -6.61 -8.26
CA ALA A 210 -9.24 -6.88 -8.88
C ALA A 210 -9.05 -8.39 -9.07
N SER A 211 -8.19 -8.76 -10.02
CA SER A 211 -7.92 -10.16 -10.33
C SER A 211 -7.42 -10.92 -9.10
N GLY A 212 -7.99 -12.09 -8.85
CA GLY A 212 -7.58 -12.97 -7.76
C GLY A 212 -8.08 -12.57 -6.38
N VAL A 213 -8.88 -11.51 -6.27
CA VAL A 213 -9.45 -11.07 -5.00
C VAL A 213 -10.72 -11.87 -4.71
N PRO A 214 -10.88 -12.41 -3.48
CA PRO A 214 -12.06 -13.20 -3.14
C PRO A 214 -13.36 -12.41 -3.24
N SER A 215 -14.45 -13.10 -3.63
CA SER A 215 -15.76 -12.49 -3.85
C SER A 215 -16.43 -11.97 -2.58
N ARG A 216 -15.92 -12.30 -1.39
CA ARG A 216 -16.43 -11.73 -0.15
C ARG A 216 -16.14 -10.23 -0.02
N PHE A 217 -15.21 -9.70 -0.80
CA PHE A 217 -14.95 -8.27 -0.89
C PHE A 217 -15.86 -7.64 -1.92
N SER A 218 -16.47 -6.52 -1.57
CA SER A 218 -17.26 -5.72 -2.50
C SER A 218 -17.10 -4.24 -2.21
N GLY A 219 -17.18 -3.44 -3.24
CA GLY A 219 -17.11 -1.99 -3.13
C GLY A 219 -18.36 -1.36 -3.73
N SER A 220 -18.78 -0.24 -3.16
CA SER A 220 -19.93 0.51 -3.67
C SER A 220 -19.73 2.00 -3.43
N GLY A 221 -20.52 2.79 -4.11
CA GLY A 221 -20.54 4.24 -3.98
C GLY A 221 -20.21 4.96 -5.28
N SER A 222 -20.57 6.23 -5.29
CA SER A 222 -20.28 7.15 -6.38
C SER A 222 -20.42 8.58 -5.85
N GLY A 223 -19.66 9.50 -6.40
CA GLY A 223 -19.70 10.89 -5.95
C GLY A 223 -18.78 11.13 -4.77
N THR A 224 -19.32 11.18 -3.57
CA THR A 224 -18.52 11.49 -2.37
C THR A 224 -18.51 10.40 -1.33
N ASP A 225 -19.45 9.45 -1.36
CA ASP A 225 -19.60 8.42 -0.33
C ASP A 225 -19.35 7.04 -0.90
N PHE A 226 -18.41 6.32 -0.29
CA PHE A 226 -17.97 5.00 -0.75
C PHE A 226 -17.86 4.03 0.42
N SER A 227 -18.03 2.75 0.13
CA SER A 227 -17.85 1.71 1.14
C SER A 227 -17.16 0.48 0.57
N LEU A 228 -16.39 -0.17 1.43
CA LEU A 228 -15.83 -1.50 1.23
C LEU A 228 -16.51 -2.42 2.22
N THR A 229 -17.05 -3.54 1.73
CA THR A 229 -17.70 -4.53 2.58
C THR A 229 -17.00 -5.87 2.44
N ILE A 230 -16.75 -6.51 3.59
CA ILE A 230 -16.31 -7.89 3.67
C ILE A 230 -17.48 -8.68 4.22
N SER A 231 -18.09 -9.54 3.41
CA SER A 231 -19.36 -10.20 3.77
C SER A 231 -19.20 -11.21 4.90
N SER A 232 -18.07 -11.89 4.97
CA SER A 232 -17.75 -12.86 6.02
C SER A 232 -16.26 -12.83 6.26
N LEU A 233 -15.86 -12.15 7.32
CA LEU A 233 -14.46 -11.89 7.65
C LEU A 233 -13.71 -13.20 7.86
N GLN A 234 -12.56 -13.33 7.21
CA GLN A 234 -11.67 -14.49 7.33
C GLN A 234 -10.40 -14.09 8.07
N PRO A 235 -9.66 -15.06 8.64
CA PRO A 235 -8.39 -14.75 9.32
C PRO A 235 -7.41 -13.98 8.44
N ASP A 236 -7.41 -14.24 7.14
CA ASP A 236 -6.53 -13.57 6.18
C ASP A 236 -6.91 -12.11 5.92
N ASP A 237 -8.06 -11.67 6.39
CA ASP A 237 -8.58 -10.32 6.14
C ASP A 237 -8.17 -9.30 7.20
N PHE A 238 -7.50 -9.73 8.27
CA PHE A 238 -7.02 -8.81 9.29
C PHE A 238 -5.82 -8.04 8.75
N ALA A 239 -6.03 -6.75 8.53
CA ALA A 239 -5.11 -5.87 7.81
C ALA A 239 -5.55 -4.43 8.00
N THR A 240 -4.77 -3.51 7.43
CA THR A 240 -5.19 -2.11 7.28
C THR A 240 -5.68 -1.90 5.85
N TYR A 241 -6.79 -1.19 5.71
CA TYR A 241 -7.42 -0.92 4.43
C TYR A 241 -7.36 0.56 4.12
N TYR A 242 -7.04 0.91 2.88
CA TYR A 242 -6.92 2.30 2.43
C TYR A 242 -7.77 2.53 1.20
N CYS A 243 -8.44 3.66 1.14
CA CYS A 243 -9.04 4.16 -0.10
C CYS A 243 -8.09 5.15 -0.77
N LEU A 244 -8.16 5.23 -2.09
CA LEU A 244 -7.39 6.15 -2.93
C LEU A 244 -8.31 6.75 -3.97
N GLN A 245 -8.37 8.10 -4.04
CA GLN A 245 -9.03 8.75 -5.16
C GLN A 245 -8.04 8.97 -6.30
N ASP A 246 -8.46 8.68 -7.51
CA ASP A 246 -7.69 8.93 -8.72
C ASP A 246 -8.45 9.79 -9.73
N SER A 247 -9.35 10.63 -9.20
CA SER A 247 -10.11 11.59 -10.00
C SER A 247 -9.26 12.79 -10.39
N ASP A 248 -8.37 13.22 -9.51
CA ASP A 248 -7.61 14.44 -9.71
C ASP A 248 -6.26 14.38 -8.99
N TYR A 249 -5.30 15.15 -9.48
CA TYR A 249 -3.98 15.27 -8.87
C TYR A 249 -3.94 16.41 -7.86
N PRO A 250 -3.24 16.27 -6.72
CA PRO A 250 -2.48 15.08 -6.35
C PRO A 250 -3.39 13.91 -5.97
N LEU A 251 -2.95 12.70 -6.27
CA LEU A 251 -3.61 11.49 -5.80
C LEU A 251 -3.56 11.47 -4.27
N THR A 252 -4.70 11.18 -3.64
CA THR A 252 -4.79 11.22 -2.17
C THR A 252 -5.43 9.96 -1.61
N PHE A 253 -4.87 9.50 -0.49
CA PHE A 253 -5.33 8.32 0.23
C PHE A 253 -6.15 8.72 1.47
N GLY A 254 -7.05 7.83 1.88
CA GLY A 254 -7.64 7.89 3.21
C GLY A 254 -6.62 7.52 4.28
N GLY A 255 -6.95 7.82 5.52
CA GLY A 255 -6.05 7.59 6.65
C GLY A 255 -5.89 6.14 7.07
N GLY A 256 -6.66 5.24 6.49
CA GLY A 256 -6.60 3.82 6.80
C GLY A 256 -7.61 3.38 7.85
N THR A 257 -8.02 2.12 7.75
CA THR A 257 -8.84 1.44 8.75
C THR A 257 -8.15 0.14 9.14
N LYS A 258 -7.77 0.02 10.38
CA LYS A 258 -7.16 -1.20 10.90
C LYS A 258 -8.25 -2.15 11.35
N VAL A 259 -8.31 -3.33 10.74
CA VAL A 259 -9.25 -4.39 11.11
C VAL A 259 -8.51 -5.42 11.94
N GLU A 260 -8.88 -5.52 13.23
CA GLU A 260 -8.26 -6.41 14.21
C GLU A 260 -9.20 -7.56 14.54
N ILE A 261 -8.61 -8.69 14.93
CA ILE A 261 -9.38 -9.85 15.34
C ILE A 261 -9.89 -9.65 16.78
N LYS A 262 -11.17 -9.94 16.96
CA LYS A 262 -11.79 -10.04 18.28
C LYS A 262 -11.93 -11.51 18.60
N ARG A 263 -11.32 -11.94 19.71
CA ARG A 263 -11.44 -13.34 20.13
C ARG A 263 -12.85 -13.65 20.61
N ALA A 264 -13.28 -14.89 20.36
CA ALA A 264 -14.53 -15.38 20.92
C ALA A 264 -14.48 -15.27 22.45
N ALA A 265 -15.64 -15.01 23.06
CA ALA A 265 -15.74 -14.81 24.51
C ALA A 265 -15.18 -16.00 25.32
N ALA A 266 -15.37 -17.22 24.83
CA ALA A 266 -14.83 -18.41 25.47
C ALA A 266 -13.29 -18.46 25.45
N GLU A 267 -12.67 -18.07 24.35
CA GLU A 267 -11.22 -17.99 24.24
C GLU A 267 -10.64 -16.89 25.12
N GLN A 268 -11.28 -15.74 25.16
CA GLN A 268 -10.88 -14.64 26.04
C GLN A 268 -10.93 -15.06 27.52
N LYS A 269 -11.95 -15.78 27.90
CA LYS A 269 -12.08 -16.29 29.27
C LYS A 269 -10.97 -17.27 29.62
N LEU A 270 -10.67 -18.22 28.73
CA LEU A 270 -9.58 -19.18 28.93
C LEU A 270 -8.22 -18.48 29.06
N ILE A 271 -7.95 -17.51 28.24
CA ILE A 271 -6.70 -16.76 28.29
C ILE A 271 -6.60 -15.99 29.61
N SER A 272 -7.68 -15.38 30.05
CA SER A 272 -7.69 -14.66 31.33
C SER A 272 -7.41 -15.60 32.51
N GLU A 273 -7.93 -16.79 32.47
CA GLU A 273 -7.67 -17.81 33.50
C GLU A 273 -6.21 -18.28 33.44
N GLU A 274 -5.67 -18.50 32.27
CA GLU A 274 -4.26 -18.88 32.07
C GLU A 274 -3.32 -17.77 32.53
N ASP A 275 -3.63 -16.53 32.25
CA ASP A 275 -2.83 -15.39 32.69
C ASP A 275 -2.82 -15.26 34.20
N LEU A 276 -3.97 -15.46 34.83
CA LEU A 276 -4.06 -15.46 36.30
C LEU A 276 -3.25 -16.61 36.93
N ASN A 277 -3.33 -17.80 36.37
CA ASN A 277 -2.54 -18.94 36.82
C ASN A 277 -1.05 -18.71 36.55
N GLY A 278 -0.70 -18.17 35.38
CA GLY A 278 0.66 -17.84 35.06
C GLY A 278 1.27 -16.79 35.99
N ALA A 279 0.50 -15.76 36.33
CA ALA A 279 0.92 -14.76 37.31
C ALA A 279 1.13 -15.37 38.70
N ALA A 280 0.26 -16.25 39.13
CA ALA A 280 0.40 -16.95 40.41
C ALA A 280 1.67 -17.84 40.40
N HIS A 281 1.94 -18.55 39.33
CA HIS A 281 3.14 -19.35 39.20
C HIS A 281 4.41 -18.49 39.20
N HIS A 282 4.40 -17.35 38.51
CA HIS A 282 5.52 -16.42 38.51
C HIS A 282 5.81 -15.88 39.91
N HIS A 283 4.79 -15.59 40.69
CA HIS A 283 4.98 -15.19 42.07
C HIS A 283 5.63 -16.27 42.93
N HIS A 284 5.43 -17.54 42.62
CA HIS A 284 6.05 -18.65 43.32
C HIS A 284 7.47 -18.96 42.84
N HIS A 285 7.83 -18.56 41.63
CA HIS A 285 9.14 -18.81 41.01
C HIS A 285 10.11 -17.66 41.22
N HIS A 286 9.70 -16.54 41.72
CA HIS A 286 10.54 -15.38 42.09
C HIS A 286 10.69 -15.27 43.61
#